data_c9d6907b8ee0652acb39226f352f74d8
#
_entry.id   c9d6907b8ee0652acb39226f352f74d8
#
_cell.length_a   1.000
_cell.length_b   1.000
_cell.length_c   1.000
_cell.angle_alpha   90.00
_cell.angle_beta   90.00
_cell.angle_gamma   90.00
#
_symmetry.space_group_name_H-M   'P 1'
#
loop_
_entity.id
_entity.type
_entity.pdbx_description
1 polymer ?
#
loop_
_entity_poly.entity_id
_entity_poly.type
_entity_poly.pdbx_seq_one_letter_code
_entity_poly.pdbx_strand_id
1 'polypeptide(L)'
;KKSRYAAATYEIVYDCKDRDFEINPDGIITGYKGSKSAITVPDYVNNIEVKAIGDNVFNNVSLTSVNLPDSVEKIGVSAFANCSLSSISANGVKTVENGAFENCASLVSVNMKNVINIGNRCFKNCKLLTTIPFSNNVEKLGANAFAFTGISNAKFPNVTEADGAFENTNIIEAYLPNVKGVYRTFYNCKLLSHVNTSNLEKIDASAFYNCNMLTNFDLTNVREVSANAFRKSGIASANLPNCTKLDTKAFYNCESLNYVNIPN
;
A
#
# COMPACT_ATOMS: atom_id res chain seq x y z
N LYS A 1 43.51 24.16 -36.01
CA LYS A 1 42.84 22.94 -35.56
C LYS A 1 42.18 23.22 -34.23
N LYS A 2 40.85 23.46 -34.24
CA LYS A 2 40.06 23.64 -32.99
C LYS A 2 39.71 22.25 -32.47
N SER A 3 40.24 21.89 -31.31
CA SER A 3 39.83 20.72 -30.55
C SER A 3 38.42 20.96 -30.00
N ARG A 4 37.43 20.17 -30.43
CA ARG A 4 36.10 20.11 -29.83
C ARG A 4 36.18 19.15 -28.66
N TYR A 5 36.25 19.68 -27.46
CA TYR A 5 35.91 18.87 -26.25
C TYR A 5 34.39 18.82 -26.18
N ALA A 6 33.83 17.62 -26.36
CA ALA A 6 32.47 17.35 -26.00
C ALA A 6 32.35 17.49 -24.47
N ALA A 7 31.49 18.38 -24.01
CA ALA A 7 31.13 18.43 -22.60
C ALA A 7 30.39 17.15 -22.27
N ALA A 8 31.07 16.21 -21.59
CA ALA A 8 30.39 15.10 -20.94
C ALA A 8 29.59 15.71 -19.81
N THR A 9 28.28 15.65 -19.91
CA THR A 9 27.38 15.86 -18.76
C THR A 9 27.63 14.71 -17.79
N TYR A 10 28.46 14.95 -16.79
CA TYR A 10 28.56 14.06 -15.65
C TYR A 10 27.26 14.24 -14.85
N GLU A 11 26.36 13.27 -14.92
CA GLU A 11 25.40 13.08 -13.84
C GLU A 11 26.20 12.98 -12.54
N ILE A 12 25.98 13.91 -11.62
CA ILE A 12 26.60 13.85 -10.30
C ILE A 12 25.87 12.70 -9.58
N VAL A 13 26.39 11.48 -9.74
CA VAL A 13 26.00 10.36 -8.89
C VAL A 13 26.44 10.75 -7.50
N TYR A 14 25.50 11.02 -6.62
CA TYR A 14 25.75 11.28 -5.21
C TYR A 14 26.15 9.97 -4.55
N ASP A 15 27.43 9.64 -4.70
CA ASP A 15 28.03 8.44 -4.13
C ASP A 15 28.11 8.59 -2.60
N CYS A 16 27.27 7.86 -1.87
CA CYS A 16 27.39 7.73 -0.43
C CYS A 16 28.59 6.84 -0.15
N LYS A 17 29.47 7.30 0.76
CA LYS A 17 30.64 6.51 1.13
C LYS A 17 30.23 5.41 2.09
N ASP A 18 30.94 4.27 2.05
CA ASP A 18 30.74 3.14 2.96
C ASP A 18 30.65 3.58 4.43
N ARG A 19 31.49 4.56 4.84
CA ARG A 19 31.52 5.12 6.19
C ARG A 19 30.23 5.84 6.63
N ASP A 20 29.34 6.16 5.71
CA ASP A 20 28.06 6.82 6.03
C ASP A 20 27.04 5.81 6.55
N PHE A 21 27.30 4.50 6.40
CA PHE A 21 26.42 3.42 6.81
C PHE A 21 27.03 2.57 7.92
N GLU A 22 26.19 2.08 8.80
CA GLU A 22 26.50 0.98 9.73
C GLU A 22 25.85 -0.29 9.19
N ILE A 23 26.60 -1.41 9.22
CA ILE A 23 26.13 -2.70 8.74
C ILE A 23 26.52 -3.81 9.74
N ASN A 24 25.64 -4.77 9.95
CA ASN A 24 25.94 -5.95 10.74
C ASN A 24 26.50 -7.12 9.87
N PRO A 25 27.02 -8.20 10.48
CA PRO A 25 27.55 -9.34 9.72
C PRO A 25 26.56 -10.04 8.80
N ASP A 26 25.26 -9.91 9.05
CA ASP A 26 24.19 -10.52 8.23
C ASP A 26 23.86 -9.69 6.97
N GLY A 27 24.54 -8.56 6.75
CA GLY A 27 24.29 -7.68 5.60
C GLY A 27 23.13 -6.72 5.81
N ILE A 28 22.73 -6.45 7.04
CA ILE A 28 21.65 -5.54 7.37
C ILE A 28 22.24 -4.16 7.70
N ILE A 29 21.83 -3.11 6.97
CA ILE A 29 22.12 -1.73 7.33
C ILE A 29 21.40 -1.41 8.64
N THR A 30 22.15 -1.03 9.67
CA THR A 30 21.64 -0.75 11.01
C THR A 30 21.67 0.73 11.39
N GLY A 31 22.34 1.55 10.58
CA GLY A 31 22.40 3.00 10.82
C GLY A 31 22.88 3.78 9.60
N TYR A 32 22.55 5.07 9.60
CA TYR A 32 23.00 6.05 8.60
C TYR A 32 23.50 7.32 9.33
N LYS A 33 24.77 7.70 9.07
CA LYS A 33 25.43 8.86 9.65
C LYS A 33 25.67 9.99 8.63
N GLY A 34 25.27 9.75 7.38
CA GLY A 34 25.41 10.76 6.32
C GLY A 34 24.45 11.94 6.49
N SER A 35 24.71 13.00 5.75
CA SER A 35 23.91 14.24 5.77
C SER A 35 23.20 14.53 4.45
N LYS A 36 23.31 13.63 3.45
CA LYS A 36 22.70 13.83 2.14
C LYS A 36 21.21 13.51 2.20
N SER A 37 20.41 14.27 1.44
CA SER A 37 18.97 14.03 1.30
C SER A 37 18.62 13.08 0.13
N ALA A 38 19.49 12.97 -0.88
CA ALA A 38 19.38 12.00 -1.96
C ALA A 38 20.54 11.00 -1.83
N ILE A 39 20.23 9.72 -1.69
CA ILE A 39 21.22 8.68 -1.42
C ILE A 39 21.10 7.48 -2.36
N THR A 40 22.24 6.89 -2.67
CA THR A 40 22.36 5.53 -3.20
C THR A 40 23.07 4.69 -2.16
N VAL A 41 22.41 3.64 -1.68
CA VAL A 41 23.02 2.66 -0.78
C VAL A 41 23.94 1.79 -1.63
N PRO A 42 25.22 1.61 -1.26
CA PRO A 42 26.16 0.81 -2.03
C PRO A 42 25.84 -0.70 -1.94
N ASP A 43 26.30 -1.48 -2.92
CA ASP A 43 26.14 -2.95 -2.90
C ASP A 43 26.86 -3.61 -1.72
N TYR A 44 27.97 -3.01 -1.29
CA TYR A 44 28.80 -3.48 -0.17
C TYR A 44 29.13 -2.34 0.78
N VAL A 45 29.12 -2.61 2.10
CA VAL A 45 29.60 -1.73 3.17
C VAL A 45 30.60 -2.51 4.00
N ASN A 46 31.83 -2.02 4.18
CA ASN A 46 32.91 -2.72 4.88
C ASN A 46 33.15 -4.15 4.35
N ASN A 47 33.08 -4.36 3.02
CA ASN A 47 33.17 -5.64 2.34
C ASN A 47 32.04 -6.65 2.68
N ILE A 48 30.94 -6.21 3.29
CA ILE A 48 29.76 -7.01 3.55
C ILE A 48 28.68 -6.60 2.53
N GLU A 49 28.12 -7.58 1.81
CA GLU A 49 27.01 -7.35 0.86
C GLU A 49 25.76 -6.84 1.59
N VAL A 50 25.15 -5.78 1.08
CA VAL A 50 23.93 -5.20 1.65
C VAL A 50 22.73 -6.02 1.20
N LYS A 51 22.04 -6.66 2.16
CA LYS A 51 20.88 -7.56 1.93
C LYS A 51 19.57 -7.02 2.45
N ALA A 52 19.61 -6.12 3.42
CA ALA A 52 18.40 -5.53 4.01
C ALA A 52 18.67 -4.13 4.57
N ILE A 53 17.60 -3.36 4.67
CA ILE A 53 17.54 -2.15 5.50
C ILE A 53 16.87 -2.54 6.82
N GLY A 54 17.54 -2.25 7.93
CA GLY A 54 17.06 -2.57 9.27
C GLY A 54 15.92 -1.65 9.73
N ASP A 55 15.40 -1.95 10.92
CA ASP A 55 14.29 -1.22 11.50
C ASP A 55 14.72 0.21 11.88
N ASN A 56 13.87 1.19 11.57
CA ASN A 56 14.03 2.61 11.89
C ASN A 56 15.31 3.30 11.35
N VAL A 57 16.08 2.70 10.46
CA VAL A 57 17.38 3.22 9.99
C VAL A 57 17.30 4.66 9.50
N PHE A 58 16.28 4.97 8.72
CA PHE A 58 16.06 6.31 8.16
C PHE A 58 14.82 7.00 8.73
N ASN A 59 14.24 6.49 9.81
CA ASN A 59 13.04 7.08 10.41
C ASN A 59 13.29 8.53 10.81
N ASN A 60 12.43 9.46 10.37
CA ASN A 60 12.56 10.91 10.55
C ASN A 60 13.82 11.54 9.91
N VAL A 61 14.53 10.85 9.02
CA VAL A 61 15.63 11.42 8.25
C VAL A 61 15.07 12.22 7.08
N SER A 62 15.60 13.41 6.81
CA SER A 62 15.14 14.29 5.71
C SER A 62 15.63 13.78 4.35
N LEU A 63 15.28 12.52 4.00
CA LEU A 63 15.57 11.95 2.69
C LEU A 63 14.52 12.37 1.66
N THR A 64 14.97 12.74 0.47
CA THR A 64 14.11 13.08 -0.69
C THR A 64 14.07 12.00 -1.75
N SER A 65 15.16 11.23 -1.90
CA SER A 65 15.20 10.07 -2.78
C SER A 65 16.17 9.01 -2.27
N VAL A 66 15.86 7.75 -2.54
CA VAL A 66 16.70 6.60 -2.16
C VAL A 66 16.76 5.62 -3.33
N ASN A 67 17.98 5.15 -3.63
CA ASN A 67 18.21 4.03 -4.52
C ASN A 67 18.87 2.90 -3.71
N LEU A 68 18.23 1.73 -3.70
CA LEU A 68 18.73 0.52 -3.04
C LEU A 68 19.30 -0.43 -4.08
N PRO A 69 20.39 -1.16 -3.77
CA PRO A 69 20.92 -2.20 -4.64
C PRO A 69 19.95 -3.38 -4.77
N ASP A 70 20.06 -4.11 -5.87
CA ASP A 70 19.18 -5.25 -6.17
C ASP A 70 19.38 -6.45 -5.21
N SER A 71 20.47 -6.48 -4.45
CA SER A 71 20.73 -7.46 -3.38
C SER A 71 19.84 -7.23 -2.14
N VAL A 72 19.23 -6.05 -1.98
CA VAL A 72 18.33 -5.75 -0.86
C VAL A 72 16.98 -6.42 -1.09
N GLU A 73 16.68 -7.42 -0.28
CA GLU A 73 15.40 -8.17 -0.36
C GLU A 73 14.37 -7.73 0.68
N LYS A 74 14.79 -6.99 1.73
CA LYS A 74 13.92 -6.61 2.85
C LYS A 74 14.11 -5.15 3.26
N ILE A 75 12.98 -4.46 3.50
CA ILE A 75 12.93 -3.16 4.17
C ILE A 75 12.26 -3.36 5.53
N GLY A 76 12.96 -3.01 6.60
CA GLY A 76 12.56 -3.22 7.99
C GLY A 76 11.42 -2.33 8.47
N VAL A 77 10.98 -2.57 9.72
CA VAL A 77 9.88 -1.84 10.38
C VAL A 77 10.23 -0.36 10.47
N SER A 78 9.31 0.50 10.00
CA SER A 78 9.46 1.96 10.02
C SER A 78 10.77 2.49 9.42
N ALA A 79 11.44 1.72 8.55
CA ALA A 79 12.78 2.04 8.05
C ALA A 79 12.88 3.42 7.40
N PHE A 80 11.85 3.87 6.69
CA PHE A 80 11.75 5.18 6.05
C PHE A 80 10.54 6.00 6.55
N ALA A 81 9.96 5.65 7.70
CA ALA A 81 8.80 6.37 8.21
C ALA A 81 9.11 7.85 8.45
N ASN A 82 8.12 8.72 8.17
CA ASN A 82 8.22 10.17 8.34
C ASN A 82 9.33 10.85 7.49
N CYS A 83 9.78 10.21 6.41
CA CYS A 83 10.72 10.80 5.46
C CYS A 83 10.00 11.73 4.46
N SER A 84 10.75 12.69 3.92
CA SER A 84 10.30 13.58 2.84
C SER A 84 10.49 12.96 1.45
N LEU A 85 10.55 11.63 1.36
CA LEU A 85 10.78 10.91 0.11
C LEU A 85 9.76 11.29 -0.96
N SER A 86 10.24 11.65 -2.14
CA SER A 86 9.44 11.77 -3.37
C SER A 86 9.47 10.49 -4.19
N SER A 87 10.57 9.73 -4.13
CA SER A 87 10.73 8.48 -4.85
C SER A 87 11.68 7.52 -4.15
N ILE A 88 11.49 6.21 -4.42
CA ILE A 88 12.42 5.15 -4.06
C ILE A 88 12.54 4.14 -5.19
N SER A 89 13.78 3.66 -5.44
CA SER A 89 14.08 2.53 -6.32
C SER A 89 14.64 1.38 -5.49
N ALA A 90 13.99 0.22 -5.53
CA ALA A 90 14.29 -0.93 -4.70
C ALA A 90 13.80 -2.24 -5.38
N ASN A 91 14.36 -2.55 -6.56
CA ASN A 91 13.85 -3.64 -7.41
C ASN A 91 14.02 -5.04 -6.80
N GLY A 92 15.06 -5.27 -5.98
CA GLY A 92 15.31 -6.56 -5.32
C GLY A 92 14.34 -6.86 -4.18
N VAL A 93 13.65 -5.84 -3.65
CA VAL A 93 12.83 -5.97 -2.43
C VAL A 93 11.62 -6.87 -2.65
N LYS A 94 11.51 -7.89 -1.79
CA LYS A 94 10.40 -8.85 -1.71
C LYS A 94 9.48 -8.57 -0.53
N THR A 95 10.04 -8.05 0.58
CA THR A 95 9.29 -7.80 1.81
C THR A 95 9.47 -6.36 2.29
N VAL A 96 8.36 -5.69 2.52
CA VAL A 96 8.30 -4.34 3.12
C VAL A 96 7.51 -4.45 4.42
N GLU A 97 8.20 -4.22 5.53
CA GLU A 97 7.67 -4.44 6.87
C GLU A 97 6.71 -3.34 7.35
N ASN A 98 6.16 -3.52 8.56
CA ASN A 98 5.17 -2.63 9.14
C ASN A 98 5.64 -1.17 9.17
N GLY A 99 4.81 -0.26 8.68
CA GLY A 99 5.04 1.18 8.71
C GLY A 99 6.28 1.66 7.94
N ALA A 100 6.90 0.83 7.10
CA ALA A 100 8.20 1.13 6.47
C ALA A 100 8.24 2.51 5.78
N PHE A 101 7.13 2.97 5.19
CA PHE A 101 6.96 4.28 4.56
C PHE A 101 5.82 5.09 5.19
N GLU A 102 5.38 4.75 6.40
CA GLU A 102 4.28 5.48 7.05
C GLU A 102 4.60 6.98 7.14
N ASN A 103 3.63 7.83 6.77
CA ASN A 103 3.75 9.30 6.76
C ASN A 103 4.77 9.88 5.75
N CYS A 104 5.20 9.14 4.72
CA CYS A 104 5.96 9.73 3.62
C CYS A 104 5.02 10.52 2.71
N ALA A 105 4.54 11.67 3.18
CA ALA A 105 3.49 12.45 2.52
C ALA A 105 3.86 12.96 1.12
N SER A 106 5.15 13.09 0.82
CA SER A 106 5.69 13.53 -0.47
C SER A 106 5.93 12.39 -1.45
N LEU A 107 5.72 11.11 -1.05
CA LEU A 107 6.04 9.95 -1.88
C LEU A 107 5.08 9.86 -3.07
N VAL A 108 5.62 10.02 -4.26
CA VAL A 108 4.89 9.98 -5.54
C VAL A 108 5.06 8.64 -6.24
N SER A 109 6.29 8.10 -6.19
CA SER A 109 6.61 6.87 -6.93
C SER A 109 7.44 5.89 -6.12
N VAL A 110 7.11 4.61 -6.30
CA VAL A 110 7.84 3.47 -5.76
C VAL A 110 8.20 2.53 -6.91
N ASN A 111 9.49 2.30 -7.14
CA ASN A 111 9.95 1.36 -8.13
C ASN A 111 10.43 0.08 -7.42
N MET A 112 9.47 -0.83 -7.18
CA MET A 112 9.66 -2.09 -6.48
C MET A 112 8.94 -3.18 -7.26
N LYS A 113 9.64 -3.93 -8.11
CA LYS A 113 8.99 -4.87 -9.05
C LYS A 113 8.64 -6.23 -8.43
N ASN A 114 9.35 -6.63 -7.37
CA ASN A 114 9.32 -7.99 -6.85
C ASN A 114 8.65 -8.12 -5.47
N VAL A 115 7.92 -7.10 -5.01
CA VAL A 115 7.27 -7.11 -3.69
C VAL A 115 6.18 -8.18 -3.64
N ILE A 116 6.28 -9.04 -2.63
CA ILE A 116 5.35 -10.14 -2.33
C ILE A 116 4.60 -9.85 -1.02
N ASN A 117 5.32 -9.28 -0.02
CA ASN A 117 4.77 -9.04 1.31
C ASN A 117 4.79 -7.55 1.66
N ILE A 118 3.64 -7.02 2.04
CA ILE A 118 3.46 -5.65 2.51
C ILE A 118 2.92 -5.69 3.93
N GLY A 119 3.64 -5.08 4.87
CA GLY A 119 3.28 -5.01 6.28
C GLY A 119 2.14 -4.05 6.57
N ASN A 120 1.67 -4.08 7.83
CA ASN A 120 0.63 -3.18 8.31
C ASN A 120 1.07 -1.72 8.20
N ARG A 121 0.17 -0.82 7.76
CA ARG A 121 0.39 0.62 7.64
C ARG A 121 1.61 1.02 6.78
N CYS A 122 2.09 0.11 5.93
CA CYS A 122 3.34 0.27 5.21
C CYS A 122 3.44 1.61 4.45
N PHE A 123 2.40 1.99 3.70
CA PHE A 123 2.30 3.25 2.94
C PHE A 123 1.21 4.20 3.50
N LYS A 124 0.78 3.99 4.74
CA LYS A 124 -0.27 4.84 5.34
C LYS A 124 0.16 6.30 5.34
N ASN A 125 -0.78 7.20 4.96
CA ASN A 125 -0.56 8.65 4.82
C ASN A 125 0.46 9.06 3.71
N CYS A 126 0.80 8.19 2.76
CA CYS A 126 1.52 8.56 1.54
C CYS A 126 0.56 9.23 0.56
N LYS A 127 0.17 10.47 0.82
CA LYS A 127 -0.96 11.16 0.15
C LYS A 127 -0.77 11.36 -1.35
N LEU A 128 0.46 11.49 -1.82
CA LEU A 128 0.79 11.69 -3.24
C LEU A 128 1.04 10.38 -4.01
N LEU A 129 1.04 9.23 -3.32
CA LEU A 129 1.17 7.93 -3.97
C LEU A 129 -0.15 7.56 -4.66
N THR A 130 -0.16 7.60 -5.99
CA THR A 130 -1.36 7.38 -6.81
C THR A 130 -1.39 6.03 -7.52
N THR A 131 -0.24 5.35 -7.63
CA THR A 131 -0.11 4.07 -8.35
C THR A 131 0.72 3.06 -7.56
N ILE A 132 0.42 1.77 -7.77
CA ILE A 132 1.10 0.63 -7.15
C ILE A 132 1.55 -0.32 -8.26
N PRO A 133 2.79 -0.20 -8.79
CA PRO A 133 3.23 -0.95 -9.96
C PRO A 133 3.46 -2.45 -9.70
N PHE A 134 3.53 -2.87 -8.44
CA PHE A 134 3.84 -4.24 -8.01
C PHE A 134 2.63 -5.05 -7.52
N SER A 135 1.44 -4.51 -7.58
CA SER A 135 0.24 -5.10 -6.94
C SER A 135 -0.11 -6.52 -7.40
N ASN A 136 0.24 -6.90 -8.62
CA ASN A 136 -0.01 -8.24 -9.14
C ASN A 136 0.79 -9.36 -8.45
N ASN A 137 1.93 -9.03 -7.84
CA ASN A 137 2.81 -10.01 -7.19
C ASN A 137 2.52 -10.15 -5.69
N VAL A 138 1.76 -9.22 -5.11
CA VAL A 138 1.51 -9.18 -3.66
C VAL A 138 0.63 -10.35 -3.25
N GLU A 139 1.11 -11.14 -2.30
CA GLU A 139 0.41 -12.25 -1.67
C GLU A 139 -0.09 -11.90 -0.27
N LYS A 140 0.68 -11.04 0.46
CA LYS A 140 0.32 -10.58 1.80
C LYS A 140 0.18 -9.08 1.83
N LEU A 141 -1.00 -8.61 2.23
CA LEU A 141 -1.33 -7.21 2.37
C LEU A 141 -1.74 -6.91 3.82
N GLY A 142 -0.92 -6.16 4.52
CA GLY A 142 -1.17 -5.82 5.92
C GLY A 142 -2.31 -4.83 6.11
N ALA A 143 -2.85 -4.80 7.32
CA ALA A 143 -3.94 -3.89 7.69
C ALA A 143 -3.53 -2.42 7.50
N ASN A 144 -4.43 -1.61 6.93
CA ASN A 144 -4.22 -0.19 6.62
C ASN A 144 -3.02 0.11 5.72
N ALA A 145 -2.53 -0.86 4.94
CA ALA A 145 -1.28 -0.73 4.18
C ALA A 145 -1.24 0.49 3.27
N PHE A 146 -2.35 0.86 2.64
CA PHE A 146 -2.49 2.02 1.74
C PHE A 146 -3.52 3.05 2.25
N ALA A 147 -3.90 2.99 3.53
CA ALA A 147 -4.87 3.94 4.06
C ALA A 147 -4.38 5.40 3.91
N PHE A 148 -5.28 6.32 3.55
CA PHE A 148 -4.97 7.75 3.34
C PHE A 148 -3.92 8.01 2.24
N THR A 149 -3.87 7.16 1.21
CA THR A 149 -3.08 7.40 0.00
C THR A 149 -3.93 7.99 -1.13
N GLY A 150 -3.26 8.46 -2.18
CA GLY A 150 -3.92 8.99 -3.38
C GLY A 150 -4.27 7.94 -4.45
N ILE A 151 -4.10 6.63 -4.15
CA ILE A 151 -4.31 5.57 -5.13
C ILE A 151 -5.73 5.57 -5.68
N SER A 152 -5.85 5.35 -7.00
CA SER A 152 -7.12 5.33 -7.72
C SER A 152 -7.55 3.93 -8.17
N ASN A 153 -6.65 2.95 -8.12
CA ASN A 153 -6.91 1.57 -8.53
C ASN A 153 -6.24 0.59 -7.57
N ALA A 154 -6.95 -0.50 -7.21
CA ALA A 154 -6.45 -1.57 -6.36
C ALA A 154 -6.63 -2.92 -7.06
N LYS A 155 -5.56 -3.45 -7.64
CA LYS A 155 -5.54 -4.75 -8.29
C LYS A 155 -4.61 -5.70 -7.56
N PHE A 156 -5.17 -6.57 -6.70
CA PHE A 156 -4.43 -7.52 -5.87
C PHE A 156 -5.01 -8.94 -6.05
N PRO A 157 -4.67 -9.63 -7.14
CA PRO A 157 -5.30 -10.90 -7.50
C PRO A 157 -4.99 -12.05 -6.53
N ASN A 158 -3.89 -11.96 -5.77
CA ASN A 158 -3.40 -13.05 -4.93
C ASN A 158 -3.66 -12.87 -3.43
N VAL A 159 -4.09 -11.68 -2.99
CA VAL A 159 -4.31 -11.45 -1.55
C VAL A 159 -5.61 -12.09 -1.06
N THR A 160 -5.58 -12.59 0.16
CA THR A 160 -6.72 -13.21 0.85
C THR A 160 -7.30 -12.34 1.97
N GLU A 161 -6.57 -11.31 2.39
CA GLU A 161 -6.95 -10.36 3.46
C GLU A 161 -6.63 -8.94 3.04
N ALA A 162 -7.47 -7.96 3.40
CA ALA A 162 -7.29 -6.56 3.03
C ALA A 162 -7.89 -5.59 4.08
N ASP A 163 -7.79 -5.89 5.37
CA ASP A 163 -8.40 -5.13 6.46
C ASP A 163 -7.94 -3.67 6.50
N GLY A 164 -8.89 -2.75 6.32
CA GLY A 164 -8.61 -1.31 6.28
C GLY A 164 -7.64 -0.87 5.19
N ALA A 165 -7.22 -1.78 4.29
CA ALA A 165 -6.07 -1.55 3.41
C ALA A 165 -6.19 -0.29 2.56
N PHE A 166 -7.40 0.08 2.17
CA PHE A 166 -7.67 1.21 1.28
C PHE A 166 -8.54 2.30 1.93
N GLU A 167 -8.62 2.31 3.26
CA GLU A 167 -9.40 3.29 4.00
C GLU A 167 -9.02 4.73 3.61
N ASN A 168 -10.02 5.60 3.33
CA ASN A 168 -9.82 7.01 2.96
C ASN A 168 -8.93 7.23 1.72
N THR A 169 -9.09 6.41 0.69
CA THR A 169 -8.38 6.54 -0.59
C THR A 169 -9.29 7.07 -1.70
N ASN A 170 -8.69 7.40 -2.83
CA ASN A 170 -9.39 7.83 -4.05
C ASN A 170 -9.71 6.68 -5.02
N ILE A 171 -9.74 5.44 -4.53
CA ILE A 171 -10.00 4.26 -5.35
C ILE A 171 -11.33 4.38 -6.08
N ILE A 172 -11.29 4.11 -7.40
CA ILE A 172 -12.43 4.03 -8.30
C ILE A 172 -12.79 2.55 -8.54
N GLU A 173 -11.77 1.71 -8.68
CA GLU A 173 -11.91 0.29 -8.97
C GLU A 173 -11.06 -0.57 -8.04
N ALA A 174 -11.62 -1.70 -7.59
CA ALA A 174 -10.91 -2.69 -6.78
C ALA A 174 -11.11 -4.11 -7.36
N TYR A 175 -10.01 -4.87 -7.49
CA TYR A 175 -9.99 -6.26 -7.91
C TYR A 175 -9.28 -7.12 -6.85
N LEU A 176 -10.06 -7.81 -6.02
CA LEU A 176 -9.64 -8.61 -4.86
C LEU A 176 -10.38 -9.97 -4.87
N PRO A 177 -10.22 -10.80 -5.91
CA PRO A 177 -11.08 -11.96 -6.13
C PRO A 177 -10.98 -13.04 -5.04
N ASN A 178 -9.86 -13.10 -4.32
CA ASN A 178 -9.59 -14.15 -3.32
C ASN A 178 -9.87 -13.74 -1.87
N VAL A 179 -10.29 -12.50 -1.64
CA VAL A 179 -10.65 -12.01 -0.30
C VAL A 179 -11.99 -12.61 0.13
N LYS A 180 -12.04 -13.22 1.31
CA LYS A 180 -13.25 -13.83 1.88
C LYS A 180 -14.00 -12.91 2.85
N GLY A 181 -13.30 -11.97 3.47
CA GLY A 181 -13.85 -10.98 4.38
C GLY A 181 -13.25 -9.61 4.15
N VAL A 182 -14.01 -8.55 4.43
CA VAL A 182 -13.56 -7.17 4.32
C VAL A 182 -13.98 -6.39 5.57
N TYR A 183 -12.99 -5.90 6.34
CA TYR A 183 -13.20 -5.06 7.52
C TYR A 183 -12.65 -3.67 7.27
N ARG A 184 -13.51 -2.63 7.26
CA ARG A 184 -13.13 -1.24 6.94
C ARG A 184 -12.31 -1.06 5.66
N THR A 185 -12.21 -2.09 4.82
CA THR A 185 -11.30 -2.14 3.66
C THR A 185 -11.45 -0.92 2.76
N PHE A 186 -12.69 -0.49 2.52
CA PHE A 186 -13.04 0.64 1.68
C PHE A 186 -13.73 1.76 2.48
N TYR A 187 -13.47 1.85 3.78
CA TYR A 187 -14.06 2.90 4.60
C TYR A 187 -13.78 4.29 4.01
N ASN A 188 -14.84 5.06 3.73
CA ASN A 188 -14.77 6.41 3.17
C ASN A 188 -14.08 6.52 1.78
N CYS A 189 -14.14 5.46 0.96
CA CYS A 189 -13.73 5.47 -0.44
C CYS A 189 -14.85 6.04 -1.31
N LYS A 190 -15.00 7.35 -1.33
CA LYS A 190 -16.17 8.05 -1.92
C LYS A 190 -16.31 7.86 -3.42
N LEU A 191 -15.20 7.60 -4.13
CA LEU A 191 -15.14 7.44 -5.58
C LEU A 191 -15.26 5.97 -6.02
N LEU A 192 -15.26 5.03 -5.08
CA LEU A 192 -15.35 3.60 -5.39
C LEU A 192 -16.66 3.29 -6.08
N SER A 193 -16.58 2.82 -7.33
CA SER A 193 -17.75 2.50 -8.17
C SER A 193 -17.77 1.03 -8.58
N HIS A 194 -16.61 0.36 -8.67
CA HIS A 194 -16.48 -1.01 -9.11
C HIS A 194 -15.64 -1.83 -8.13
N VAL A 195 -16.21 -2.95 -7.67
CA VAL A 195 -15.51 -3.89 -6.78
C VAL A 195 -15.72 -5.31 -7.30
N ASN A 196 -14.63 -6.02 -7.51
CA ASN A 196 -14.65 -7.44 -7.80
C ASN A 196 -14.05 -8.21 -6.61
N THR A 197 -14.90 -8.93 -5.90
CA THR A 197 -14.58 -9.78 -4.75
C THR A 197 -15.34 -11.10 -4.87
N SER A 198 -15.05 -11.88 -5.92
CA SER A 198 -15.84 -13.06 -6.30
C SER A 198 -16.02 -14.11 -5.21
N ASN A 199 -15.07 -14.19 -4.26
CA ASN A 199 -15.09 -15.15 -3.16
C ASN A 199 -15.54 -14.53 -1.80
N LEU A 200 -16.12 -13.32 -1.82
CA LEU A 200 -16.51 -12.64 -0.59
C LEU A 200 -17.68 -13.35 0.10
N GLU A 201 -17.45 -13.79 1.32
CA GLU A 201 -18.45 -14.45 2.17
C GLU A 201 -18.92 -13.54 3.31
N LYS A 202 -18.06 -12.59 3.74
CA LYS A 202 -18.31 -11.74 4.90
C LYS A 202 -17.99 -10.28 4.65
N ILE A 203 -18.93 -9.40 4.99
CA ILE A 203 -18.75 -7.96 4.97
C ILE A 203 -18.78 -7.47 6.41
N ASP A 204 -17.59 -7.24 6.95
CA ASP A 204 -17.41 -6.82 8.34
C ASP A 204 -17.74 -5.33 8.55
N ALA A 205 -17.66 -4.89 9.80
CA ALA A 205 -18.12 -3.58 10.19
C ALA A 205 -17.50 -2.45 9.36
N SER A 206 -18.37 -1.59 8.84
CA SER A 206 -18.02 -0.37 8.09
C SER A 206 -17.16 -0.60 6.83
N ALA A 207 -17.17 -1.80 6.24
CA ALA A 207 -16.34 -2.15 5.08
C ALA A 207 -16.52 -1.20 3.91
N PHE A 208 -17.75 -0.77 3.62
CA PHE A 208 -18.14 0.15 2.54
C PHE A 208 -18.83 1.41 3.08
N TYR A 209 -18.49 1.82 4.31
CA TYR A 209 -19.01 3.04 4.88
C TYR A 209 -18.67 4.25 3.99
N ASN A 210 -19.69 5.05 3.63
CA ASN A 210 -19.53 6.28 2.84
C ASN A 210 -18.89 6.07 1.43
N CYS A 211 -19.13 4.90 0.80
CA CYS A 211 -18.79 4.63 -0.59
C CYS A 211 -19.93 5.12 -1.50
N ASN A 212 -20.01 6.43 -1.69
CA ASN A 212 -21.18 7.08 -2.31
C ASN A 212 -21.41 6.71 -3.79
N MET A 213 -20.34 6.36 -4.52
CA MET A 213 -20.41 5.99 -5.94
C MET A 213 -20.63 4.49 -6.17
N LEU A 214 -20.62 3.66 -5.11
CA LEU A 214 -20.85 2.23 -5.21
C LEU A 214 -22.36 1.95 -5.33
N THR A 215 -22.85 1.87 -6.56
CA THR A 215 -24.28 1.68 -6.85
C THR A 215 -24.68 0.22 -7.00
N ASN A 216 -23.77 -0.61 -7.53
CA ASN A 216 -24.00 -2.03 -7.77
C ASN A 216 -22.85 -2.84 -7.12
N PHE A 217 -23.23 -3.90 -6.44
CA PHE A 217 -22.28 -4.81 -5.82
C PHE A 217 -22.87 -6.23 -5.79
N ASP A 218 -22.07 -7.22 -6.21
CA ASP A 218 -22.50 -8.62 -6.16
C ASP A 218 -22.40 -9.15 -4.74
N LEU A 219 -23.55 -9.48 -4.15
CA LEU A 219 -23.71 -10.00 -2.79
C LEU A 219 -24.11 -11.50 -2.79
N THR A 220 -24.07 -12.16 -3.94
CA THR A 220 -24.61 -13.53 -4.09
C THR A 220 -23.97 -14.54 -3.13
N ASN A 221 -22.65 -14.44 -2.91
CA ASN A 221 -21.92 -15.36 -2.03
C ASN A 221 -21.85 -14.90 -0.56
N VAL A 222 -22.36 -13.69 -0.26
CA VAL A 222 -22.26 -13.11 1.07
C VAL A 222 -23.20 -13.80 2.05
N ARG A 223 -22.66 -14.27 3.18
CA ARG A 223 -23.36 -14.94 4.28
C ARG A 223 -23.58 -14.05 5.49
N GLU A 224 -22.65 -13.11 5.73
CA GLU A 224 -22.73 -12.20 6.87
C GLU A 224 -22.50 -10.75 6.45
N VAL A 225 -23.36 -9.85 6.92
CA VAL A 225 -23.23 -8.41 6.76
C VAL A 225 -23.28 -7.73 8.12
N SER A 226 -22.15 -7.21 8.58
CA SER A 226 -22.01 -6.62 9.91
C SER A 226 -22.51 -5.17 10.00
N ALA A 227 -22.50 -4.64 11.22
CA ALA A 227 -23.01 -3.31 11.53
C ALA A 227 -22.34 -2.19 10.69
N ASN A 228 -23.17 -1.29 10.15
CA ASN A 228 -22.74 -0.16 9.31
C ASN A 228 -21.96 -0.54 8.03
N ALA A 229 -22.00 -1.80 7.59
CA ALA A 229 -21.20 -2.30 6.47
C ALA A 229 -21.32 -1.41 5.22
N PHE A 230 -22.53 -1.02 4.84
CA PHE A 230 -22.84 -0.13 3.71
C PHE A 230 -23.40 1.23 4.13
N ARG A 231 -23.27 1.60 5.42
CA ARG A 231 -23.83 2.87 5.87
C ARG A 231 -23.36 4.04 5.01
N LYS A 232 -24.31 4.85 4.51
CA LYS A 232 -24.07 5.99 3.60
C LYS A 232 -23.42 5.61 2.27
N SER A 233 -23.52 4.36 1.82
CA SER A 233 -23.10 3.98 0.47
C SER A 233 -24.17 4.31 -0.57
N GLY A 234 -23.76 4.36 -1.84
CA GLY A 234 -24.64 4.60 -2.98
C GLY A 234 -25.42 3.38 -3.47
N ILE A 235 -25.34 2.24 -2.76
CA ILE A 235 -25.93 0.97 -3.20
C ILE A 235 -27.44 1.13 -3.47
N ALA A 236 -27.86 0.70 -4.67
CA ALA A 236 -29.25 0.84 -5.11
C ALA A 236 -30.07 -0.44 -4.87
N SER A 237 -29.42 -1.60 -4.82
CA SER A 237 -30.10 -2.88 -4.55
C SER A 237 -29.17 -3.81 -3.75
N ALA A 238 -29.76 -4.65 -2.90
CA ALA A 238 -29.07 -5.68 -2.13
C ALA A 238 -29.77 -7.03 -2.29
N ASN A 239 -29.22 -7.90 -3.13
CA ASN A 239 -29.68 -9.26 -3.30
C ASN A 239 -28.75 -10.22 -2.52
N LEU A 240 -29.24 -10.75 -1.41
CA LEU A 240 -28.49 -11.51 -0.41
C LEU A 240 -29.07 -12.95 -0.26
N PRO A 241 -29.07 -13.78 -1.33
CA PRO A 241 -29.76 -15.09 -1.32
C PRO A 241 -29.19 -16.09 -0.31
N ASN A 242 -27.92 -15.93 0.10
CA ASN A 242 -27.23 -16.81 1.02
C ASN A 242 -26.95 -16.19 2.40
N CYS A 243 -27.52 -14.99 2.68
CA CYS A 243 -27.25 -14.28 3.92
C CYS A 243 -27.93 -14.95 5.11
N THR A 244 -27.16 -15.33 6.11
CA THR A 244 -27.62 -15.92 7.37
C THR A 244 -27.53 -14.97 8.55
N LYS A 245 -26.79 -13.84 8.37
CA LYS A 245 -26.63 -12.84 9.43
C LYS A 245 -26.57 -11.43 8.84
N LEU A 246 -27.52 -10.59 9.27
CA LEU A 246 -27.57 -9.18 8.93
C LEU A 246 -27.66 -8.34 10.21
N ASP A 247 -26.60 -7.59 10.49
CA ASP A 247 -26.53 -6.77 11.69
C ASP A 247 -27.27 -5.44 11.52
N THR A 248 -27.56 -4.80 12.65
CA THR A 248 -28.24 -3.51 12.71
C THR A 248 -27.51 -2.41 11.97
N LYS A 249 -28.23 -1.52 11.29
CA LYS A 249 -27.67 -0.39 10.54
C LYS A 249 -26.74 -0.78 9.38
N ALA A 250 -26.72 -2.04 8.92
CA ALA A 250 -25.88 -2.47 7.80
C ALA A 250 -26.05 -1.55 6.57
N PHE A 251 -27.28 -1.16 6.24
CA PHE A 251 -27.63 -0.27 5.13
C PHE A 251 -28.15 1.10 5.60
N TYR A 252 -27.80 1.55 6.80
CA TYR A 252 -28.32 2.81 7.35
C TYR A 252 -27.89 4.00 6.50
N ASN A 253 -28.88 4.89 6.15
CA ASN A 253 -28.67 6.04 5.27
C ASN A 253 -28.12 5.69 3.86
N CYS A 254 -28.48 4.53 3.30
CA CYS A 254 -28.30 4.24 1.90
C CYS A 254 -29.48 4.85 1.12
N GLU A 255 -29.38 6.12 0.76
CA GLU A 255 -30.49 6.90 0.20
C GLU A 255 -30.98 6.39 -1.16
N SER A 256 -30.12 5.71 -1.91
CA SER A 256 -30.42 5.11 -3.22
C SER A 256 -31.05 3.72 -3.12
N LEU A 257 -31.04 3.08 -1.94
CA LEU A 257 -31.45 1.68 -1.78
C LEU A 257 -32.98 1.54 -1.92
N ASN A 258 -33.41 0.88 -2.96
CA ASN A 258 -34.83 0.68 -3.29
C ASN A 258 -35.26 -0.79 -3.32
N TYR A 259 -34.32 -1.73 -3.25
CA TYR A 259 -34.60 -3.16 -3.27
C TYR A 259 -33.66 -3.93 -2.34
N VAL A 260 -34.24 -4.77 -1.47
CA VAL A 260 -33.50 -5.71 -0.61
C VAL A 260 -34.19 -7.07 -0.66
N ASN A 261 -33.45 -8.10 -1.03
CA ASN A 261 -33.90 -9.49 -0.99
C ASN A 261 -33.04 -10.29 -0.03
N ILE A 262 -33.66 -10.78 1.05
CA ILE A 262 -33.04 -11.62 2.06
C ILE A 262 -34.00 -12.78 2.26
N PRO A 263 -33.72 -13.96 1.70
CA PRO A 263 -34.53 -15.13 1.95
C PRO A 263 -34.26 -15.59 3.39
N ASN A 264 -35.32 -15.65 4.18
CA ASN A 264 -35.51 -16.22 5.53
C ASN A 264 -34.30 -16.49 6.42
#